data_3d23fb8a24d29745d86a489c6795d0cf
#
_entry.id   3d23fb8a24d29745d86a489c6795d0cf
#
_cell.length_a   1.000
_cell.length_b   1.000
_cell.length_c   1.000
_cell.angle_alpha   90.00
_cell.angle_beta   90.00
_cell.angle_gamma   90.00
#
_symmetry.space_group_name_H-M   'P 1'
#
loop_
_entity.id
_entity.type
_entity.pdbx_description
1 polymer ?
#
loop_
_entity_poly.entity_id
_entity_poly.type
_entity_poly.pdbx_seq_one_letter_code
_entity_poly.pdbx_strand_id
1 'polypeptide(L)'
;MKKTIGGLLLLLAAGAASAQPEEERSRTAQAETPVSYVPKLDGTIKAKMEVDLNGGEYRFSVRNARLGVRGNVSPKMNYRLQMDFGNEGKISLLDAYAGYQSGGFTAELGQQQYHFSTDMDRGPSTNLFANRSFLSKYLTSYYGSELSGGKTVDYVRTLGSRDLGAFFSYRFASKLPLKLLAGVFNGSGINNPVWGKHVNVIGRAELGGSEGLQGAVAYYDGYAPQHTRVVEREGENVTENFEQKMRMAGFELRYVRGKFRIEGEYARRYLGTGSSSEVMAVALVQGFYRFDLPERSFARYLLPVVRWDLGNGVDYLNSDTRRRELFDANRITAGINLGFSTKLVRSEVRLNYEKYLLKERPSDFAVKLV
;
A
#
# COMPACT_ATOMS: atom_id res chain seq x y z
N MET A 1 -8.75 25.38 16.08
CA MET A 1 -8.11 24.27 15.38
C MET A 1 -6.80 24.62 14.64
N LYS A 2 -6.62 25.83 14.09
CA LYS A 2 -5.36 26.24 13.41
C LYS A 2 -4.09 26.30 14.31
N LYS A 3 -4.23 26.46 15.62
CA LYS A 3 -3.08 26.55 16.55
C LYS A 3 -2.48 25.21 16.98
N THR A 4 -3.23 24.11 16.89
CA THR A 4 -2.77 22.80 17.37
C THR A 4 -1.88 22.06 16.35
N ILE A 5 -2.12 22.26 15.07
CA ILE A 5 -1.33 21.61 14.00
C ILE A 5 0.05 22.26 13.87
N GLY A 6 0.13 23.58 14.02
CA GLY A 6 1.41 24.29 14.03
C GLY A 6 2.31 23.92 15.21
N GLY A 7 1.72 23.66 16.37
CA GLY A 7 2.44 23.25 17.57
C GLY A 7 3.05 21.84 17.48
N LEU A 8 2.36 20.91 16.81
CA LEU A 8 2.84 19.54 16.64
C LEU A 8 4.01 19.45 15.63
N LEU A 9 3.94 20.24 14.57
CA LEU A 9 5.03 20.33 13.57
C LEU A 9 6.30 21.00 14.15
N LEU A 10 6.13 22.01 15.01
CA LEU A 10 7.25 22.68 15.70
C LEU A 10 7.90 21.77 16.76
N LEU A 11 7.14 20.95 17.47
CA LEU A 11 7.66 19.98 18.44
C LEU A 11 8.47 18.85 17.76
N LEU A 12 8.03 18.38 16.60
CA LEU A 12 8.78 17.39 15.81
C LEU A 12 10.07 17.99 15.23
N ALA A 13 10.04 19.25 14.79
CA ALA A 13 11.22 19.94 14.28
C ALA A 13 12.22 20.31 15.40
N ALA A 14 11.73 20.73 16.58
CA ALA A 14 12.58 21.06 17.73
C ALA A 14 13.23 19.80 18.35
N GLY A 15 12.53 18.65 18.39
CA GLY A 15 13.09 17.40 18.85
C GLY A 15 14.20 16.85 17.94
N ALA A 16 14.14 17.15 16.64
CA ALA A 16 15.18 16.75 15.68
C ALA A 16 16.48 17.57 15.81
N ALA A 17 16.39 18.81 16.32
CA ALA A 17 17.56 19.69 16.45
C ALA A 17 18.44 19.39 17.67
N SER A 18 17.93 18.66 18.67
CA SER A 18 18.67 18.40 19.93
C SER A 18 19.35 17.02 20.01
N ALA A 19 19.13 16.14 19.05
CA ALA A 19 19.69 14.79 19.03
C ALA A 19 20.73 14.64 17.90
N GLN A 20 21.89 15.32 18.03
CA GLN A 20 23.08 14.96 17.27
C GLN A 20 23.91 13.97 18.08
N PRO A 21 24.02 12.69 17.69
CA PRO A 21 24.87 11.75 18.37
C PRO A 21 26.35 11.99 18.04
N GLU A 22 27.22 11.70 18.99
CA GLU A 22 28.70 11.75 18.85
C GLU A 22 29.26 10.90 17.66
N GLU A 23 28.48 9.96 17.12
CA GLU A 23 28.84 9.18 15.93
C GLU A 23 28.92 9.99 14.62
N GLU A 24 28.34 11.17 14.55
CA GLU A 24 28.50 12.06 13.37
C GLU A 24 29.95 12.57 13.25
N ARG A 25 30.68 12.68 14.37
CA ARG A 25 32.10 13.09 14.37
C ARG A 25 33.04 11.98 13.87
N SER A 26 32.65 10.71 14.00
CA SER A 26 33.45 9.60 13.50
C SER A 26 33.18 9.28 12.02
N ARG A 27 32.03 9.69 11.49
CA ARG A 27 31.65 9.51 10.07
C ARG A 27 32.20 10.59 9.14
N THR A 28 32.64 11.74 9.66
CA THR A 28 33.30 12.76 8.86
C THR A 28 34.68 12.34 8.33
N ALA A 29 35.22 11.19 8.77
CA ALA A 29 36.48 10.62 8.26
C ALA A 29 36.28 9.46 7.26
N GLN A 30 35.03 9.01 7.01
CA GLN A 30 34.76 8.09 5.90
C GLN A 30 34.59 8.94 4.63
N ALA A 31 35.48 8.72 3.66
CA ALA A 31 35.39 9.34 2.34
C ALA A 31 33.95 9.32 1.83
N GLU A 32 33.32 10.46 1.68
CA GLU A 32 31.97 10.59 1.13
C GLU A 32 31.95 9.88 -0.22
N THR A 33 31.17 8.83 -0.33
CA THR A 33 30.96 8.18 -1.62
C THR A 33 30.39 9.25 -2.56
N PRO A 34 31.04 9.54 -3.70
CA PRO A 34 30.63 10.64 -4.56
C PRO A 34 29.17 10.47 -4.97
N VAL A 35 28.36 11.49 -4.73
CA VAL A 35 26.93 11.48 -5.07
C VAL A 35 26.81 11.39 -6.58
N SER A 36 26.14 10.34 -7.07
CA SER A 36 25.82 10.20 -8.48
C SER A 36 24.62 11.08 -8.82
N TYR A 37 24.82 11.99 -9.77
CA TYR A 37 23.74 12.81 -10.35
C TYR A 37 23.12 12.18 -11.61
N VAL A 38 23.66 11.04 -12.06
CA VAL A 38 23.10 10.32 -13.19
C VAL A 38 21.77 9.70 -12.77
N PRO A 39 20.66 10.00 -13.48
CA PRO A 39 19.38 9.41 -13.19
C PRO A 39 19.42 7.89 -13.34
N LYS A 40 18.78 7.19 -12.40
CA LYS A 40 18.63 5.73 -12.45
C LYS A 40 17.23 5.39 -12.96
N LEU A 41 17.18 4.61 -14.02
CA LEU A 41 15.93 4.06 -14.53
C LEU A 41 15.62 2.75 -13.82
N ASP A 42 14.36 2.52 -13.53
CA ASP A 42 13.84 1.22 -13.09
C ASP A 42 12.50 0.93 -13.79
N GLY A 43 12.20 -0.34 -13.96
CA GLY A 43 10.97 -0.76 -14.59
C GLY A 43 10.50 -2.12 -14.10
N THR A 44 9.22 -2.40 -14.28
CA THR A 44 8.62 -3.69 -13.93
C THR A 44 7.48 -4.00 -14.87
N ILE A 45 7.55 -5.16 -15.53
CA ILE A 45 6.43 -5.71 -16.30
C ILE A 45 5.93 -6.94 -15.56
N LYS A 46 4.61 -7.02 -15.35
CA LYS A 46 3.93 -8.19 -14.78
C LYS A 46 2.73 -8.53 -15.66
N ALA A 47 2.88 -9.55 -16.49
CA ALA A 47 1.78 -10.21 -17.18
C ALA A 47 1.18 -11.29 -16.26
N LYS A 48 -0.11 -11.56 -16.42
CA LYS A 48 -0.86 -12.51 -15.60
C LYS A 48 -1.87 -13.27 -16.44
N MET A 49 -1.99 -14.56 -16.18
CA MET A 49 -3.10 -15.42 -16.61
C MET A 49 -3.87 -15.86 -15.35
N GLU A 50 -5.16 -15.79 -15.38
CA GLU A 50 -6.06 -16.30 -14.34
C GLU A 50 -6.98 -17.34 -14.95
N VAL A 51 -7.19 -18.44 -14.25
CA VAL A 51 -8.16 -19.49 -14.60
C VAL A 51 -9.13 -19.63 -13.43
N ASP A 52 -10.40 -19.44 -13.68
CA ASP A 52 -11.46 -19.79 -12.75
C ASP A 52 -11.72 -21.30 -12.82
N LEU A 53 -11.37 -22.00 -11.75
CA LEU A 53 -11.54 -23.46 -11.71
C LEU A 53 -13.00 -23.90 -11.49
N ASN A 54 -13.90 -22.98 -11.16
CA ASN A 54 -15.33 -23.31 -11.02
C ASN A 54 -16.12 -23.05 -12.30
N GLY A 55 -15.90 -21.88 -12.94
CA GLY A 55 -16.58 -21.50 -14.18
C GLY A 55 -15.88 -22.01 -15.44
N GLY A 56 -14.62 -22.44 -15.33
CA GLY A 56 -13.80 -22.83 -16.50
C GLY A 56 -13.36 -21.65 -17.35
N GLU A 57 -13.50 -20.43 -16.85
CA GLU A 57 -13.14 -19.21 -17.56
C GLU A 57 -11.66 -18.87 -17.36
N TYR A 58 -11.06 -18.21 -18.34
CA TYR A 58 -9.68 -17.74 -18.25
C TYR A 58 -9.53 -16.31 -18.75
N ARG A 59 -8.52 -15.62 -18.23
CA ARG A 59 -8.21 -14.23 -18.60
C ARG A 59 -6.72 -13.97 -18.61
N PHE A 60 -6.24 -13.36 -19.70
CA PHE A 60 -4.91 -12.76 -19.77
C PHE A 60 -4.98 -11.27 -19.45
N SER A 61 -4.00 -10.75 -18.73
CA SER A 61 -3.93 -9.33 -18.45
C SER A 61 -2.49 -8.85 -18.23
N VAL A 62 -2.21 -7.58 -18.54
CA VAL A 62 -1.00 -6.91 -18.09
C VAL A 62 -1.32 -6.24 -16.76
N ARG A 63 -0.87 -6.86 -15.68
CA ARG A 63 -1.17 -6.39 -14.31
C ARG A 63 -0.43 -5.12 -13.96
N ASN A 64 0.83 -4.98 -14.40
CA ASN A 64 1.65 -3.80 -14.22
C ASN A 64 2.62 -3.66 -15.39
N ALA A 65 2.82 -2.42 -15.84
CA ALA A 65 3.87 -2.03 -16.78
C ALA A 65 4.43 -0.69 -16.28
N ARG A 66 5.40 -0.75 -15.34
CA ARG A 66 5.92 0.43 -14.65
C ARG A 66 7.24 0.86 -15.22
N LEU A 67 7.40 2.16 -15.37
CA LEU A 67 8.66 2.83 -15.66
C LEU A 67 8.86 3.92 -14.61
N GLY A 68 10.07 3.98 -14.07
CA GLY A 68 10.43 4.97 -13.07
C GLY A 68 11.80 5.56 -13.30
N VAL A 69 11.97 6.76 -12.80
CA VAL A 69 13.23 7.50 -12.77
C VAL A 69 13.45 8.01 -11.36
N ARG A 70 14.67 7.90 -10.86
CA ARG A 70 15.09 8.49 -9.59
C ARG A 70 16.50 9.04 -9.68
N GLY A 71 16.77 10.11 -8.95
CA GLY A 71 18.11 10.70 -8.96
C GLY A 71 18.29 11.71 -7.84
N ASN A 72 19.49 12.28 -7.78
CA ASN A 72 19.86 13.33 -6.85
C ASN A 72 20.00 14.66 -7.61
N VAL A 73 19.53 15.73 -6.99
CA VAL A 73 19.75 17.12 -7.45
C VAL A 73 20.91 17.75 -6.68
N SER A 74 21.12 17.30 -5.45
CA SER A 74 22.24 17.65 -4.59
C SER A 74 22.57 16.48 -3.66
N PRO A 75 23.63 16.54 -2.84
CA PRO A 75 23.94 15.50 -1.87
C PRO A 75 22.80 15.16 -0.89
N LYS A 76 21.89 16.13 -0.65
CA LYS A 76 20.77 15.98 0.28
C LYS A 76 19.40 15.99 -0.38
N MET A 77 19.31 16.35 -1.67
CA MET A 77 18.04 16.44 -2.39
C MET A 77 17.94 15.38 -3.47
N ASN A 78 16.83 14.68 -3.49
CA ASN A 78 16.52 13.64 -4.45
C ASN A 78 15.11 13.84 -5.06
N TYR A 79 14.82 13.06 -6.09
CA TYR A 79 13.52 13.01 -6.71
C TYR A 79 13.15 11.60 -7.16
N ARG A 80 11.86 11.37 -7.27
CA ARG A 80 11.26 10.15 -7.81
C ARG A 80 10.13 10.51 -8.77
N LEU A 81 10.13 9.87 -9.94
CA LEU A 81 9.00 9.84 -10.86
C LEU A 81 8.73 8.40 -11.23
N GLN A 82 7.48 7.93 -11.14
CA GLN A 82 7.09 6.58 -11.56
C GLN A 82 5.70 6.59 -12.16
N MET A 83 5.54 5.92 -13.30
CA MET A 83 4.28 5.74 -14.02
C MET A 83 3.94 4.26 -14.15
N ASP A 84 2.66 3.91 -14.20
CA ASP A 84 2.14 2.58 -14.53
C ASP A 84 1.27 2.67 -15.79
N PHE A 85 1.64 1.93 -16.82
CA PHE A 85 0.95 1.84 -18.10
C PHE A 85 0.07 0.59 -18.20
N GLY A 86 0.07 -0.26 -17.15
CA GLY A 86 -0.56 -1.58 -17.15
C GLY A 86 -1.98 -1.61 -16.58
N ASN A 87 -2.54 -0.46 -16.17
CA ASN A 87 -3.86 -0.42 -15.55
C ASN A 87 -4.97 -0.33 -16.60
N GLU A 88 -5.20 -1.44 -17.31
CA GLU A 88 -6.26 -1.57 -18.34
C GLU A 88 -6.22 -0.44 -19.40
N GLY A 89 -5.01 -0.07 -19.82
CA GLY A 89 -4.80 0.99 -20.82
C GLY A 89 -4.83 2.42 -20.24
N LYS A 90 -5.04 2.60 -18.94
CA LYS A 90 -4.97 3.90 -18.29
C LYS A 90 -3.57 4.16 -17.74
N ILE A 91 -2.97 5.25 -18.18
CA ILE A 91 -1.69 5.73 -17.64
C ILE A 91 -1.96 6.37 -16.27
N SER A 92 -1.21 5.91 -15.26
CA SER A 92 -1.31 6.46 -13.90
C SER A 92 0.06 6.95 -13.44
N LEU A 93 0.16 8.19 -13.00
CA LEU A 93 1.32 8.69 -12.29
C LEU A 93 1.28 8.10 -10.88
N LEU A 94 2.25 7.26 -10.53
CA LEU A 94 2.31 6.60 -9.22
C LEU A 94 3.03 7.48 -8.20
N ASP A 95 4.28 7.77 -8.46
CA ASP A 95 5.13 8.57 -7.57
C ASP A 95 5.64 9.79 -8.36
N ALA A 96 5.52 10.97 -7.77
CA ALA A 96 6.09 12.22 -8.27
C ALA A 96 6.39 13.13 -7.07
N TYR A 97 7.61 13.01 -6.53
CA TYR A 97 7.99 13.79 -5.36
C TYR A 97 9.44 14.25 -5.40
N ALA A 98 9.71 15.33 -4.69
CA ALA A 98 11.03 15.77 -4.31
C ALA A 98 11.29 15.41 -2.85
N GLY A 99 12.49 14.95 -2.55
CA GLY A 99 12.90 14.52 -1.22
C GLY A 99 14.13 15.27 -0.73
N TYR A 100 14.20 15.45 0.59
CA TYR A 100 15.37 15.94 1.32
C TYR A 100 15.78 14.90 2.34
N GLN A 101 17.08 14.59 2.42
CA GLN A 101 17.62 13.65 3.38
C GLN A 101 18.87 14.21 4.06
N SER A 102 18.93 14.12 5.39
CA SER A 102 20.09 14.53 6.18
C SER A 102 20.18 13.68 7.45
N GLY A 103 21.27 12.92 7.60
CA GLY A 103 21.41 11.95 8.69
C GLY A 103 20.25 10.93 8.69
N GLY A 104 19.58 10.79 9.83
CA GLY A 104 18.39 9.92 9.97
C GLY A 104 17.09 10.54 9.47
N PHE A 105 17.06 11.83 9.14
CA PHE A 105 15.86 12.56 8.73
C PHE A 105 15.62 12.48 7.23
N THR A 106 14.37 12.27 6.84
CA THR A 106 13.89 12.35 5.46
C THR A 106 12.60 13.16 5.41
N ALA A 107 12.48 14.04 4.43
CA ALA A 107 11.25 14.76 4.11
C ALA A 107 10.97 14.61 2.61
N GLU A 108 9.73 14.39 2.25
CA GLU A 108 9.29 14.22 0.87
C GLU A 108 8.02 15.03 0.63
N LEU A 109 7.91 15.67 -0.53
CA LEU A 109 6.77 16.48 -0.93
C LEU A 109 6.34 16.11 -2.35
N GLY A 110 5.07 15.79 -2.53
CA GLY A 110 4.48 15.41 -3.80
C GLY A 110 3.53 14.24 -3.68
N GLN A 111 3.35 13.50 -4.77
CA GLN A 111 2.54 12.29 -4.80
C GLN A 111 3.40 11.09 -4.44
N GLN A 112 3.02 10.36 -3.38
CA GLN A 112 3.80 9.26 -2.83
C GLN A 112 2.97 8.30 -2.00
N GLN A 113 3.57 7.20 -1.58
CA GLN A 113 2.97 6.29 -0.59
C GLN A 113 2.89 6.98 0.77
N TYR A 114 1.79 6.73 1.50
CA TYR A 114 1.64 7.25 2.87
C TYR A 114 2.04 6.23 3.95
N HIS A 115 2.60 5.08 3.56
CA HIS A 115 3.28 4.11 4.44
C HIS A 115 2.47 3.59 5.64
N PHE A 116 1.19 3.30 5.44
CA PHE A 116 0.35 2.74 6.52
C PHE A 116 0.73 1.30 6.86
N SER A 117 1.01 0.46 5.87
CA SER A 117 1.25 -0.98 6.01
C SER A 117 2.37 -1.42 5.06
N THR A 118 3.19 -2.35 5.52
CA THR A 118 4.23 -2.94 4.66
C THR A 118 3.63 -3.67 3.46
N ASP A 119 2.50 -4.37 3.62
CA ASP A 119 1.87 -5.07 2.50
C ASP A 119 1.29 -4.09 1.47
N MET A 120 0.70 -2.97 1.91
CA MET A 120 0.22 -1.90 1.02
C MET A 120 1.36 -1.25 0.23
N ASP A 121 2.52 -1.09 0.84
CA ASP A 121 3.70 -0.45 0.24
C ASP A 121 4.42 -1.34 -0.79
N ARG A 122 4.14 -2.64 -0.79
CA ARG A 122 4.80 -3.57 -1.72
C ARG A 122 4.47 -3.25 -3.17
N GLY A 123 5.53 -3.00 -3.93
CA GLY A 123 5.45 -2.93 -5.40
C GLY A 123 5.30 -4.33 -6.04
N PRO A 124 5.13 -4.39 -7.38
CA PRO A 124 5.00 -5.66 -8.10
C PRO A 124 6.19 -6.61 -7.92
N SER A 125 7.40 -6.05 -7.78
CA SER A 125 8.64 -6.82 -7.58
C SER A 125 8.81 -7.37 -6.17
N THR A 126 8.20 -6.75 -5.16
CA THR A 126 8.32 -7.13 -3.74
C THR A 126 7.11 -7.90 -3.21
N ASN A 127 5.96 -7.79 -3.87
CA ASN A 127 4.82 -8.65 -3.61
C ASN A 127 5.08 -10.03 -4.22
N LEU A 128 5.15 -11.06 -3.40
CA LEU A 128 5.48 -12.43 -3.81
C LEU A 128 4.31 -13.22 -4.39
N PHE A 129 3.10 -12.71 -4.25
CA PHE A 129 1.88 -13.34 -4.74
C PHE A 129 1.42 -12.70 -6.06
N ALA A 130 0.67 -13.47 -6.84
CA ALA A 130 0.08 -12.99 -8.08
C ALA A 130 -0.94 -11.88 -7.81
N ASN A 131 -1.80 -12.07 -6.81
CA ASN A 131 -2.81 -11.10 -6.39
C ASN A 131 -2.47 -10.41 -5.08
N ARG A 132 -3.09 -9.25 -4.83
CA ARG A 132 -2.97 -8.51 -3.59
C ARG A 132 -3.68 -9.24 -2.44
N SER A 133 -3.24 -8.97 -1.20
CA SER A 133 -3.95 -9.34 0.02
C SER A 133 -5.28 -8.59 0.15
N PHE A 134 -6.15 -9.05 1.05
CA PHE A 134 -7.35 -8.30 1.39
C PHE A 134 -7.02 -6.96 2.03
N LEU A 135 -5.97 -6.89 2.83
CA LEU A 135 -5.50 -5.65 3.44
C LEU A 135 -5.16 -4.62 2.35
N SER A 136 -4.31 -4.96 1.40
CA SER A 136 -3.94 -4.04 0.29
C SER A 136 -5.09 -3.72 -0.65
N LYS A 137 -6.10 -4.59 -0.77
CA LYS A 137 -7.19 -4.42 -1.74
C LYS A 137 -8.36 -3.63 -1.17
N TYR A 138 -8.72 -3.87 0.10
CA TYR A 138 -9.99 -3.41 0.64
C TYR A 138 -9.87 -2.41 1.79
N LEU A 139 -8.75 -2.37 2.54
CA LEU A 139 -8.65 -1.56 3.76
C LEU A 139 -9.05 -0.10 3.54
N THR A 140 -8.69 0.49 2.41
CA THR A 140 -8.96 1.89 2.08
C THR A 140 -10.18 2.08 1.18
N SER A 141 -11.09 1.09 1.15
CA SER A 141 -12.34 1.21 0.40
C SER A 141 -13.28 2.22 1.04
N TYR A 142 -14.05 2.89 0.20
CA TYR A 142 -15.17 3.77 0.58
C TYR A 142 -16.27 3.60 -0.46
N TYR A 143 -17.47 4.02 -0.13
CA TYR A 143 -18.64 3.76 -0.96
C TYR A 143 -19.52 5.01 -1.10
N GLY A 144 -20.32 5.01 -2.13
CA GLY A 144 -21.35 6.01 -2.39
C GLY A 144 -22.38 5.48 -3.37
N SER A 145 -23.24 6.37 -3.83
CA SER A 145 -24.23 6.07 -4.84
C SER A 145 -24.40 7.22 -5.81
N GLU A 146 -24.87 6.90 -7.02
CA GLU A 146 -25.14 7.85 -8.08
C GLU A 146 -26.42 7.47 -8.85
N LEU A 147 -27.01 8.41 -9.56
CA LEU A 147 -28.15 8.14 -10.45
C LEU A 147 -27.64 7.72 -11.83
N SER A 148 -28.05 6.56 -12.29
CA SER A 148 -27.73 6.04 -13.62
C SER A 148 -29.00 5.51 -14.28
N GLY A 149 -29.43 6.16 -15.39
CA GLY A 149 -30.68 5.81 -16.09
C GLY A 149 -31.93 5.90 -15.20
N GLY A 150 -31.99 6.88 -14.29
CA GLY A 150 -33.09 7.06 -13.34
C GLY A 150 -33.11 6.08 -12.16
N LYS A 151 -32.13 5.20 -12.06
CA LYS A 151 -32.00 4.24 -10.94
C LYS A 151 -30.80 4.59 -10.09
N THR A 152 -30.93 4.37 -8.77
CA THR A 152 -29.81 4.46 -7.83
C THR A 152 -28.91 3.26 -8.00
N VAL A 153 -27.64 3.48 -8.29
CA VAL A 153 -26.56 2.48 -8.34
C VAL A 153 -25.50 2.83 -7.32
N ASP A 154 -25.04 1.80 -6.60
CA ASP A 154 -23.96 1.97 -5.64
C ASP A 154 -22.60 1.81 -6.33
N TYR A 155 -21.58 2.36 -5.69
CA TYR A 155 -20.20 2.10 -6.07
C TYR A 155 -19.31 1.91 -4.84
N VAL A 156 -18.27 1.11 -5.00
CA VAL A 156 -17.19 0.94 -4.05
C VAL A 156 -15.89 1.31 -4.74
N ARG A 157 -15.16 2.25 -4.15
CA ARG A 157 -13.85 2.73 -4.63
C ARG A 157 -12.80 2.55 -3.56
N THR A 158 -11.55 2.78 -3.88
CA THR A 158 -10.44 2.72 -2.92
C THR A 158 -9.56 3.96 -3.02
N LEU A 159 -9.13 4.48 -1.88
CA LEU A 159 -8.10 5.51 -1.79
C LEU A 159 -6.74 4.98 -2.30
N GLY A 160 -6.49 3.67 -2.10
CA GLY A 160 -5.20 3.05 -2.42
C GLY A 160 -4.13 3.31 -1.36
N SER A 161 -2.86 3.24 -1.76
CA SER A 161 -1.70 3.43 -0.87
C SER A 161 -0.92 4.72 -1.13
N ARG A 162 -1.41 5.59 -2.01
CA ARG A 162 -0.73 6.83 -2.43
C ARG A 162 -1.65 8.01 -2.37
N ASP A 163 -1.07 9.17 -2.07
CA ASP A 163 -1.77 10.44 -2.03
C ASP A 163 -0.79 11.59 -2.27
N LEU A 164 -1.34 12.79 -2.46
CA LEU A 164 -0.61 14.05 -2.59
C LEU A 164 -0.41 14.67 -1.22
N GLY A 165 0.85 14.96 -0.84
CA GLY A 165 1.13 15.54 0.46
C GLY A 165 2.59 15.64 0.83
N ALA A 166 2.85 15.82 2.11
CA ALA A 166 4.17 15.82 2.69
C ALA A 166 4.34 14.64 3.65
N PHE A 167 5.52 14.05 3.61
CA PHE A 167 5.89 12.92 4.43
C PHE A 167 7.22 13.17 5.10
N PHE A 168 7.34 12.74 6.34
CA PHE A 168 8.52 12.92 7.17
C PHE A 168 8.88 11.60 7.84
N SER A 169 10.16 11.28 7.93
CA SER A 169 10.60 10.16 8.74
C SER A 169 11.92 10.47 9.44
N TYR A 170 12.13 9.82 10.57
CA TYR A 170 13.39 9.87 11.31
C TYR A 170 13.78 8.46 11.76
N ARG A 171 14.99 8.05 11.40
CA ARG A 171 15.61 6.80 11.84
C ARG A 171 16.62 7.07 12.94
N PHE A 172 16.37 6.52 14.10
CA PHE A 172 17.27 6.66 15.24
C PHE A 172 18.46 5.71 15.10
N ALA A 173 19.65 6.25 15.34
CA ALA A 173 20.86 5.44 15.45
C ALA A 173 20.91 4.81 16.86
N SER A 174 20.40 3.59 17.00
CA SER A 174 20.36 2.89 18.30
C SER A 174 20.59 1.38 18.10
N LYS A 175 20.91 0.67 19.20
CA LYS A 175 21.06 -0.80 19.19
C LYS A 175 19.75 -1.48 18.75
N LEU A 176 18.61 -0.89 19.10
CA LEU A 176 17.29 -1.32 18.65
C LEU A 176 16.79 -0.28 17.65
N PRO A 177 16.89 -0.55 16.32
CA PRO A 177 16.54 0.42 15.30
C PRO A 177 15.07 0.82 15.39
N LEU A 178 14.82 2.09 15.70
CA LEU A 178 13.52 2.71 15.71
C LEU A 178 13.43 3.69 14.53
N LYS A 179 12.33 3.63 13.79
CA LYS A 179 12.00 4.62 12.76
C LYS A 179 10.60 5.16 13.03
N LEU A 180 10.48 6.47 13.11
CA LEU A 180 9.20 7.18 13.21
C LEU A 180 8.89 7.80 11.86
N LEU A 181 7.62 7.77 11.49
CA LEU A 181 7.08 8.30 10.25
C LEU A 181 5.83 9.12 10.55
N ALA A 182 5.68 10.23 9.85
CA ALA A 182 4.50 11.08 9.91
C ALA A 182 4.21 11.65 8.52
N GLY A 183 2.94 11.82 8.17
CA GLY A 183 2.54 12.39 6.89
C GLY A 183 1.27 13.21 7.00
N VAL A 184 1.15 14.17 6.08
CA VAL A 184 -0.03 15.03 5.89
C VAL A 184 -0.40 15.01 4.43
N PHE A 185 -1.63 14.64 4.10
CA PHE A 185 -2.07 14.37 2.75
C PHE A 185 -3.44 15.00 2.44
N ASN A 186 -3.74 15.18 1.16
CA ASN A 186 -5.03 15.71 0.72
C ASN A 186 -6.21 14.77 1.07
N GLY A 187 -5.99 13.45 1.17
CA GLY A 187 -7.06 12.48 1.34
C GLY A 187 -7.86 12.21 0.07
N SER A 188 -7.38 12.67 -1.07
CA SER A 188 -8.08 12.57 -2.35
C SER A 188 -7.62 11.38 -3.22
N GLY A 189 -6.51 10.76 -2.83
CA GLY A 189 -5.92 9.66 -3.55
C GLY A 189 -5.05 10.08 -4.73
N ILE A 190 -4.63 9.07 -5.47
CA ILE A 190 -3.70 9.21 -6.60
C ILE A 190 -4.30 10.04 -7.74
N ASN A 191 -3.50 10.96 -8.29
CA ASN A 191 -3.85 11.78 -9.46
C ASN A 191 -5.14 12.61 -9.30
N ASN A 192 -5.49 12.96 -8.08
CA ASN A 192 -6.70 13.68 -7.76
C ASN A 192 -6.43 14.90 -6.85
N PRO A 193 -5.77 15.96 -7.35
CA PRO A 193 -5.54 17.20 -6.60
C PRO A 193 -6.83 17.98 -6.45
N VAL A 194 -7.48 17.89 -5.29
CA VAL A 194 -8.72 18.62 -5.01
C VAL A 194 -8.52 19.63 -3.91
N TRP A 195 -9.29 20.72 -3.96
CA TRP A 195 -9.40 21.65 -2.85
C TRP A 195 -10.25 21.01 -1.75
N GLY A 196 -9.62 20.61 -0.64
CA GLY A 196 -10.28 19.98 0.49
C GLY A 196 -10.42 20.91 1.69
N LYS A 197 -11.45 20.68 2.50
CA LYS A 197 -11.61 21.34 3.81
C LYS A 197 -10.77 20.69 4.91
N HIS A 198 -10.32 19.47 4.67
CA HIS A 198 -9.64 18.60 5.64
C HIS A 198 -8.32 18.11 5.06
N VAL A 199 -7.40 17.81 5.94
CA VAL A 199 -6.17 17.08 5.63
C VAL A 199 -6.22 15.74 6.33
N ASN A 200 -5.66 14.72 5.68
CA ASN A 200 -5.50 13.40 6.26
C ASN A 200 -4.09 13.30 6.87
N VAL A 201 -3.99 12.67 8.02
CA VAL A 201 -2.73 12.52 8.74
C VAL A 201 -2.43 11.05 9.00
N ILE A 202 -1.16 10.72 8.98
CA ILE A 202 -0.69 9.39 9.35
C ILE A 202 0.48 9.49 10.32
N GLY A 203 0.54 8.54 11.25
CA GLY A 203 1.69 8.28 12.10
C GLY A 203 2.03 6.80 12.05
N ARG A 204 3.33 6.45 12.00
CA ARG A 204 3.81 5.08 12.03
C ARG A 204 5.11 4.99 12.84
N ALA A 205 5.24 3.94 13.64
CA ALA A 205 6.47 3.58 14.33
C ALA A 205 6.89 2.18 13.91
N GLU A 206 8.15 2.03 13.48
CA GLU A 206 8.76 0.77 13.07
C GLU A 206 9.92 0.45 14.02
N LEU A 207 9.98 -0.80 14.48
CA LEU A 207 11.00 -1.31 15.38
C LEU A 207 11.66 -2.55 14.79
N GLY A 208 12.98 -2.65 14.88
CA GLY A 208 13.74 -3.79 14.42
C GLY A 208 14.61 -3.50 13.19
N GLY A 209 15.58 -4.39 12.95
CA GLY A 209 16.52 -4.32 11.84
C GLY A 209 16.05 -5.06 10.60
N SER A 210 17.01 -5.54 9.78
CA SER A 210 16.73 -6.34 8.59
C SER A 210 16.56 -7.82 8.88
N GLU A 211 17.05 -8.30 10.01
CA GLU A 211 17.03 -9.69 10.50
C GLU A 211 16.38 -9.75 11.88
N GLY A 212 15.86 -10.92 12.25
CA GLY A 212 15.18 -11.16 13.51
C GLY A 212 13.75 -10.64 13.52
N LEU A 213 13.26 -10.34 14.72
CA LEU A 213 11.91 -9.83 14.94
C LEU A 213 11.83 -8.34 14.63
N GLN A 214 10.82 -7.96 13.90
CA GLN A 214 10.47 -6.60 13.53
C GLN A 214 8.99 -6.36 13.83
N GLY A 215 8.64 -5.14 14.17
CA GLY A 215 7.24 -4.77 14.41
C GLY A 215 6.96 -3.35 13.94
N ALA A 216 5.70 -3.07 13.62
CA ALA A 216 5.25 -1.72 13.35
C ALA A 216 3.81 -1.52 13.83
N VAL A 217 3.51 -0.27 14.17
CA VAL A 217 2.16 0.22 14.44
C VAL A 217 1.91 1.45 13.60
N ALA A 218 0.68 1.61 13.10
CA ALA A 218 0.28 2.75 12.30
C ALA A 218 -1.12 3.24 12.67
N TYR A 219 -1.32 4.53 12.55
CA TYR A 219 -2.62 5.17 12.72
C TYR A 219 -2.83 6.23 11.63
N TYR A 220 -4.03 6.24 11.06
CA TYR A 220 -4.46 7.18 10.04
C TYR A 220 -5.77 7.83 10.48
N ASP A 221 -5.86 9.16 10.38
CA ASP A 221 -7.08 9.93 10.63
C ASP A 221 -7.30 10.92 9.50
N GLY A 222 -8.49 10.86 8.89
CA GLY A 222 -8.85 11.73 7.79
C GLY A 222 -10.24 11.46 7.25
N TYR A 223 -10.38 11.72 5.97
CA TYR A 223 -11.64 11.55 5.25
C TYR A 223 -11.41 10.73 3.99
N ALA A 224 -12.42 9.97 3.57
CA ALA A 224 -12.47 9.40 2.24
C ALA A 224 -12.50 10.52 1.18
N PRO A 225 -12.03 10.24 -0.06
CA PRO A 225 -12.16 11.21 -1.15
C PRO A 225 -13.61 11.69 -1.29
N GLN A 226 -13.79 12.94 -1.70
CA GLN A 226 -15.12 13.49 -1.94
C GLN A 226 -15.91 12.59 -2.90
N HIS A 227 -17.11 12.23 -2.52
CA HIS A 227 -18.00 11.33 -3.26
C HIS A 227 -19.45 11.70 -3.05
N THR A 228 -20.35 10.97 -3.71
CA THR A 228 -21.78 11.29 -3.77
C THR A 228 -22.62 10.20 -3.14
N ARG A 229 -23.83 10.56 -2.70
CA ARG A 229 -24.90 9.63 -2.38
C ARG A 229 -26.21 10.13 -2.98
N VAL A 230 -27.09 9.20 -3.29
CA VAL A 230 -28.46 9.49 -3.69
C VAL A 230 -29.34 9.51 -2.45
N VAL A 231 -30.11 10.56 -2.30
CA VAL A 231 -31.10 10.75 -1.22
C VAL A 231 -32.45 11.09 -1.85
N GLU A 232 -33.53 10.69 -1.20
CA GLU A 232 -34.86 11.08 -1.60
C GLU A 232 -35.22 12.42 -0.93
N ARG A 233 -35.60 13.40 -1.74
CA ARG A 233 -36.13 14.71 -1.29
C ARG A 233 -37.40 15.01 -2.04
N GLU A 234 -38.47 15.28 -1.31
CA GLU A 234 -39.77 15.64 -1.87
C GLU A 234 -40.31 14.64 -2.90
N GLY A 235 -40.00 13.33 -2.71
CA GLY A 235 -40.40 12.27 -3.63
C GLY A 235 -39.49 12.08 -4.84
N GLU A 236 -38.43 12.87 -4.98
CA GLU A 236 -37.44 12.75 -6.05
C GLU A 236 -36.08 12.29 -5.51
N ASN A 237 -35.40 11.45 -6.30
CA ASN A 237 -34.03 11.05 -6.02
C ASN A 237 -33.06 12.13 -6.49
N VAL A 238 -32.30 12.70 -5.57
CA VAL A 238 -31.27 13.70 -5.86
C VAL A 238 -29.90 13.23 -5.42
N THR A 239 -28.87 13.64 -6.15
CA THR A 239 -27.48 13.34 -5.80
C THR A 239 -26.89 14.48 -4.99
N GLU A 240 -26.33 14.18 -3.82
CA GLU A 240 -25.66 15.15 -2.97
C GLU A 240 -24.21 14.73 -2.66
N ASN A 241 -23.35 15.72 -2.39
CA ASN A 241 -22.00 15.47 -1.91
C ASN A 241 -22.05 14.85 -0.51
N PHE A 242 -21.17 13.88 -0.30
CA PHE A 242 -21.14 13.08 0.89
C PHE A 242 -19.71 12.96 1.42
N GLU A 243 -19.52 13.17 2.71
CA GLU A 243 -18.24 13.08 3.39
C GLU A 243 -18.25 11.92 4.39
N GLN A 244 -17.26 11.07 4.33
CA GLN A 244 -17.06 9.97 5.28
C GLN A 244 -15.74 10.14 6.00
N LYS A 245 -15.78 10.21 7.34
CA LYS A 245 -14.57 10.17 8.14
C LYS A 245 -13.97 8.77 8.07
N MET A 246 -12.67 8.69 7.72
CA MET A 246 -11.92 7.44 7.64
C MET A 246 -10.82 7.45 8.68
N ARG A 247 -10.84 6.46 9.57
CA ARG A 247 -9.76 6.21 10.53
C ARG A 247 -9.27 4.79 10.36
N MET A 248 -7.97 4.59 10.44
CA MET A 248 -7.38 3.26 10.35
C MET A 248 -6.34 3.10 11.45
N ALA A 249 -6.30 1.91 12.05
CA ALA A 249 -5.27 1.51 13.00
C ALA A 249 -4.76 0.13 12.57
N GLY A 250 -3.45 -0.06 12.64
CA GLY A 250 -2.83 -1.32 12.23
C GLY A 250 -1.58 -1.65 13.02
N PHE A 251 -1.25 -2.93 13.04
CA PHE A 251 0.01 -3.42 13.56
C PHE A 251 0.56 -4.54 12.68
N GLU A 252 1.87 -4.73 12.75
CA GLU A 252 2.61 -5.70 11.96
C GLU A 252 3.65 -6.39 12.84
N LEU A 253 3.84 -7.68 12.59
CA LEU A 253 4.97 -8.45 13.09
C LEU A 253 5.61 -9.21 11.94
N ARG A 254 6.93 -9.24 11.93
CA ARG A 254 7.72 -9.93 10.93
C ARG A 254 8.92 -10.58 11.59
N TYR A 255 9.22 -11.80 11.18
CA TYR A 255 10.45 -12.48 11.55
C TYR A 255 11.21 -12.89 10.29
N VAL A 256 12.47 -12.49 10.22
CA VAL A 256 13.38 -12.80 9.11
C VAL A 256 14.61 -13.49 9.65
N ARG A 257 14.96 -14.63 9.05
CA ARG A 257 16.20 -15.33 9.37
C ARG A 257 16.78 -15.94 8.09
N GLY A 258 17.78 -15.26 7.52
CA GLY A 258 18.40 -15.65 6.26
C GLY A 258 17.37 -15.77 5.13
N LYS A 259 17.12 -17.00 4.69
CA LYS A 259 16.20 -17.30 3.57
C LYS A 259 14.74 -17.51 3.97
N PHE A 260 14.46 -17.56 5.27
CA PHE A 260 13.13 -17.74 5.85
C PHE A 260 12.51 -16.40 6.23
N ARG A 261 11.23 -16.24 5.95
CA ARG A 261 10.45 -15.08 6.41
C ARG A 261 9.02 -15.51 6.71
N ILE A 262 8.51 -15.04 7.83
CA ILE A 262 7.10 -15.07 8.19
C ILE A 262 6.67 -13.70 8.66
N GLU A 263 5.46 -13.29 8.31
CA GLU A 263 4.92 -11.99 8.70
C GLU A 263 3.41 -12.05 8.83
N GLY A 264 2.89 -11.23 9.74
CA GLY A 264 1.47 -11.01 9.94
C GLY A 264 1.17 -9.53 10.04
N GLU A 265 0.06 -9.11 9.48
CA GLU A 265 -0.46 -7.75 9.56
C GLU A 265 -1.94 -7.81 9.91
N TYR A 266 -2.37 -6.87 10.74
CA TYR A 266 -3.77 -6.67 11.10
C TYR A 266 -4.10 -5.20 11.05
N ALA A 267 -5.24 -4.84 10.47
CA ALA A 267 -5.71 -3.48 10.45
C ALA A 267 -7.24 -3.40 10.62
N ARG A 268 -7.70 -2.34 11.25
CA ARG A 268 -9.11 -1.95 11.32
C ARG A 268 -9.31 -0.59 10.66
N ARG A 269 -10.41 -0.48 9.91
CA ARG A 269 -10.91 0.77 9.36
C ARG A 269 -12.25 1.11 10.00
N TYR A 270 -12.40 2.35 10.36
CA TYR A 270 -13.66 2.97 10.79
C TYR A 270 -14.05 3.99 9.73
N LEU A 271 -15.18 3.77 9.08
CA LEU A 271 -15.73 4.63 8.03
C LEU A 271 -17.11 5.10 8.47
N GLY A 272 -17.32 6.41 8.60
CA GLY A 272 -18.57 6.88 9.20
C GLY A 272 -18.98 8.28 8.79
N THR A 273 -20.26 8.57 9.12
CA THR A 273 -20.90 9.86 8.97
C THR A 273 -21.61 10.20 10.26
N GLY A 274 -21.41 11.43 10.74
CA GLY A 274 -22.03 11.86 12.00
C GLY A 274 -21.63 10.97 13.19
N SER A 275 -22.61 10.38 13.88
CA SER A 275 -22.41 9.52 15.05
C SER A 275 -22.21 8.04 14.75
N SER A 276 -22.47 7.60 13.50
CA SER A 276 -22.35 6.19 13.12
C SER A 276 -21.03 5.93 12.39
N SER A 277 -20.45 4.77 12.65
CA SER A 277 -19.26 4.30 11.90
C SER A 277 -19.35 2.80 11.62
N GLU A 278 -19.04 2.43 10.41
CA GLU A 278 -18.88 1.04 10.01
C GLU A 278 -17.45 0.59 10.25
N VAL A 279 -17.29 -0.64 10.69
CA VAL A 279 -15.98 -1.21 11.00
C VAL A 279 -15.67 -2.33 10.02
N MET A 280 -14.51 -2.22 9.38
CA MET A 280 -13.89 -3.31 8.65
C MET A 280 -12.64 -3.76 9.40
N ALA A 281 -12.42 -5.06 9.49
CA ALA A 281 -11.19 -5.63 10.00
C ALA A 281 -10.56 -6.54 8.95
N VAL A 282 -9.28 -6.41 8.72
CA VAL A 282 -8.53 -7.23 7.77
C VAL A 282 -7.23 -7.72 8.40
N ALA A 283 -6.87 -8.96 8.09
CA ALA A 283 -5.61 -9.53 8.53
C ALA A 283 -5.00 -10.38 7.41
N LEU A 284 -3.69 -10.53 7.48
CA LEU A 284 -2.97 -11.52 6.70
C LEU A 284 -1.88 -12.17 7.55
N VAL A 285 -1.61 -13.43 7.26
CA VAL A 285 -0.39 -14.12 7.69
C VAL A 285 0.22 -14.74 6.44
N GLN A 286 1.51 -14.49 6.21
CA GLN A 286 2.19 -15.04 5.04
C GLN A 286 3.61 -15.43 5.37
N GLY A 287 4.12 -16.43 4.63
CA GLY A 287 5.47 -16.92 4.81
C GLY A 287 6.06 -17.51 3.55
N PHE A 288 7.37 -17.58 3.53
CA PHE A 288 8.12 -18.18 2.44
C PHE A 288 9.49 -18.66 2.87
N TYR A 289 10.06 -19.55 2.08
CA TYR A 289 11.45 -19.96 2.19
C TYR A 289 12.09 -19.98 0.82
N ARG A 290 13.28 -19.40 0.68
CA ARG A 290 14.03 -19.37 -0.57
C ARG A 290 15.03 -20.52 -0.65
N PHE A 291 14.88 -21.38 -1.61
CA PHE A 291 15.87 -22.41 -1.98
C PHE A 291 16.69 -21.88 -3.15
N ASP A 292 17.98 -21.63 -2.95
CA ASP A 292 18.86 -21.33 -4.08
C ASP A 292 19.22 -22.63 -4.80
N LEU A 293 19.15 -22.59 -6.11
CA LEU A 293 19.41 -23.72 -6.99
C LEU A 293 20.84 -23.62 -7.55
N PRO A 294 21.45 -24.77 -7.94
CA PRO A 294 22.78 -24.78 -8.56
C PRO A 294 22.85 -23.86 -9.79
N GLU A 295 23.99 -23.27 -10.05
CA GLU A 295 24.18 -22.32 -11.18
C GLU A 295 23.83 -22.90 -12.56
N ARG A 296 23.97 -24.20 -12.72
CA ARG A 296 23.62 -24.92 -13.97
C ARG A 296 22.14 -25.23 -14.12
N SER A 297 21.32 -24.94 -13.07
CA SER A 297 19.88 -25.19 -13.11
C SER A 297 19.18 -24.19 -14.02
N PHE A 298 18.05 -24.59 -14.60
CA PHE A 298 17.17 -23.73 -15.41
C PHE A 298 16.72 -22.47 -14.65
N ALA A 299 16.41 -22.60 -13.36
CA ALA A 299 16.10 -21.47 -12.48
C ALA A 299 17.23 -21.25 -11.46
N ARG A 300 17.33 -20.05 -10.91
CA ARG A 300 18.30 -19.67 -9.88
C ARG A 300 17.81 -19.93 -8.47
N TYR A 301 16.51 -19.86 -8.27
CA TYR A 301 15.89 -20.18 -6.98
C TYR A 301 14.46 -20.66 -7.14
N LEU A 302 14.01 -21.40 -6.13
CA LEU A 302 12.64 -21.80 -5.88
C LEU A 302 12.16 -21.13 -4.60
N LEU A 303 10.94 -20.60 -4.59
CA LEU A 303 10.37 -19.90 -3.45
C LEU A 303 8.92 -20.34 -3.25
N PRO A 304 8.67 -21.38 -2.43
CA PRO A 304 7.33 -21.70 -1.97
C PRO A 304 6.80 -20.56 -1.11
N VAL A 305 5.55 -20.20 -1.33
CA VAL A 305 4.87 -19.10 -0.65
C VAL A 305 3.49 -19.55 -0.18
N VAL A 306 3.07 -19.09 0.99
CA VAL A 306 1.74 -19.30 1.53
C VAL A 306 1.22 -18.02 2.15
N ARG A 307 -0.07 -17.73 1.97
CA ARG A 307 -0.75 -16.60 2.61
C ARG A 307 -2.16 -17.01 3.01
N TRP A 308 -2.54 -16.59 4.18
CA TRP A 308 -3.89 -16.62 4.69
C TRP A 308 -4.40 -15.20 4.87
N ASP A 309 -5.45 -14.82 4.16
CA ASP A 309 -6.12 -13.53 4.24
C ASP A 309 -7.45 -13.69 4.97
N LEU A 310 -7.73 -12.81 5.92
CA LEU A 310 -9.00 -12.69 6.63
C LEU A 310 -9.55 -11.28 6.44
N GLY A 311 -10.86 -11.17 6.28
CA GLY A 311 -11.57 -9.91 6.22
C GLY A 311 -12.95 -10.05 6.85
N ASN A 312 -13.32 -9.08 7.67
CA ASN A 312 -14.64 -8.98 8.28
C ASN A 312 -15.23 -7.63 7.92
N GLY A 313 -16.48 -7.62 7.47
CA GLY A 313 -17.17 -6.41 7.02
C GLY A 313 -16.50 -5.77 5.79
N VAL A 314 -16.07 -6.59 4.83
CA VAL A 314 -15.39 -6.11 3.61
C VAL A 314 -16.41 -5.55 2.64
N ASP A 315 -16.18 -4.33 2.13
CA ASP A 315 -17.00 -3.71 1.11
C ASP A 315 -16.88 -4.43 -0.23
N TYR A 316 -17.99 -4.77 -0.79
CA TYR A 316 -18.11 -5.43 -2.06
C TYR A 316 -19.25 -4.80 -2.89
N LEU A 317 -19.03 -4.63 -4.18
CA LEU A 317 -20.07 -4.25 -5.12
C LEU A 317 -20.53 -5.50 -5.86
N ASN A 318 -21.76 -5.92 -5.62
CA ASN A 318 -22.36 -7.04 -6.33
C ASN A 318 -22.55 -6.67 -7.81
N SER A 319 -21.98 -7.46 -8.72
CA SER A 319 -22.02 -7.19 -10.17
C SER A 319 -23.43 -7.27 -10.75
N ASP A 320 -24.28 -8.15 -10.20
CA ASP A 320 -25.61 -8.43 -10.74
C ASP A 320 -26.65 -7.41 -10.25
N THR A 321 -26.65 -7.10 -8.96
CA THR A 321 -27.58 -6.17 -8.34
C THR A 321 -27.14 -4.71 -8.40
N ARG A 322 -25.84 -4.45 -8.67
CA ARG A 322 -25.22 -3.13 -8.59
C ARG A 322 -25.42 -2.46 -7.21
N ARG A 323 -25.50 -3.28 -6.17
CA ARG A 323 -25.63 -2.84 -4.78
C ARG A 323 -24.39 -3.18 -3.99
N ARG A 324 -24.08 -2.32 -3.03
CA ARG A 324 -23.03 -2.56 -2.04
C ARG A 324 -23.48 -3.60 -1.05
N GLU A 325 -22.62 -4.54 -0.80
CA GLU A 325 -22.80 -5.58 0.21
C GLU A 325 -21.58 -5.64 1.13
N LEU A 326 -21.76 -6.12 2.35
CA LEU A 326 -20.68 -6.44 3.27
C LEU A 326 -20.53 -7.95 3.35
N PHE A 327 -19.32 -8.45 3.30
CA PHE A 327 -19.06 -9.87 3.45
C PHE A 327 -17.84 -10.16 4.31
N ASP A 328 -17.84 -11.35 4.91
CA ASP A 328 -16.70 -11.88 5.61
C ASP A 328 -15.86 -12.72 4.67
N ALA A 329 -14.63 -12.30 4.47
CA ALA A 329 -13.72 -12.90 3.51
C ALA A 329 -12.69 -13.77 4.22
N ASN A 330 -12.45 -14.96 3.66
CA ASN A 330 -11.42 -15.87 4.13
C ASN A 330 -10.80 -16.57 2.91
N ARG A 331 -9.48 -16.39 2.70
CA ARG A 331 -8.79 -16.91 1.52
C ARG A 331 -7.44 -17.50 1.89
N ILE A 332 -7.15 -18.68 1.37
CA ILE A 332 -5.81 -19.27 1.36
C ILE A 332 -5.23 -19.12 -0.05
N THR A 333 -3.98 -18.69 -0.11
CA THR A 333 -3.16 -18.66 -1.32
C THR A 333 -1.91 -19.48 -1.06
N ALA A 334 -1.67 -20.48 -1.86
CA ALA A 334 -0.44 -21.26 -1.87
C ALA A 334 0.21 -21.19 -3.24
N GLY A 335 1.53 -21.16 -3.31
CA GLY A 335 2.19 -21.03 -4.59
C GLY A 335 3.68 -21.33 -4.59
N ILE A 336 4.23 -21.30 -5.77
CA ILE A 336 5.67 -21.48 -6.03
C ILE A 336 6.11 -20.39 -6.99
N ASN A 337 7.19 -19.70 -6.64
CA ASN A 337 7.84 -18.74 -7.51
C ASN A 337 9.18 -19.33 -7.99
N LEU A 338 9.42 -19.29 -9.30
CA LEU A 338 10.67 -19.69 -9.94
C LEU A 338 11.41 -18.43 -10.41
N GLY A 339 12.60 -18.19 -9.89
CA GLY A 339 13.37 -17.02 -10.21
C GLY A 339 14.53 -17.29 -11.18
N PHE A 340 14.68 -16.42 -12.18
CA PHE A 340 15.68 -16.49 -13.26
C PHE A 340 16.60 -15.27 -13.24
N SER A 341 16.79 -14.66 -12.08
CA SER A 341 17.48 -13.37 -11.93
C SER A 341 18.91 -13.40 -12.46
N THR A 342 19.25 -12.34 -13.18
CA THR A 342 20.61 -11.95 -13.49
C THR A 342 21.05 -10.78 -12.60
N LYS A 343 22.27 -10.27 -12.76
CA LYS A 343 22.74 -9.08 -12.03
C LYS A 343 21.91 -7.83 -12.33
N LEU A 344 21.37 -7.71 -13.54
CA LEU A 344 20.65 -6.51 -14.01
C LEU A 344 19.12 -6.69 -14.01
N VAL A 345 18.64 -7.92 -14.28
CA VAL A 345 17.22 -8.20 -14.46
C VAL A 345 16.78 -9.27 -13.51
N ARG A 346 15.74 -9.00 -12.73
CA ARG A 346 15.01 -10.00 -11.95
C ARG A 346 13.81 -10.48 -12.76
N SER A 347 13.83 -11.74 -13.17
CA SER A 347 12.70 -12.43 -13.80
C SER A 347 12.16 -13.49 -12.86
N GLU A 348 10.84 -13.63 -12.79
CA GLU A 348 10.19 -14.59 -11.90
C GLU A 348 8.87 -15.06 -12.52
N VAL A 349 8.66 -16.36 -12.54
CA VAL A 349 7.36 -16.98 -12.85
C VAL A 349 6.73 -17.38 -11.53
N ARG A 350 5.48 -16.99 -11.31
CA ARG A 350 4.69 -17.27 -10.10
C ARG A 350 3.48 -18.13 -10.46
N LEU A 351 3.34 -19.24 -9.79
CA LEU A 351 2.16 -20.09 -9.89
C LEU A 351 1.45 -20.07 -8.54
N ASN A 352 0.24 -19.56 -8.49
CA ASN A 352 -0.54 -19.43 -7.25
C ASN A 352 -1.90 -20.09 -7.40
N TYR A 353 -2.26 -20.89 -6.42
CA TYR A 353 -3.60 -21.41 -6.21
C TYR A 353 -4.29 -20.59 -5.13
N GLU A 354 -5.44 -20.00 -5.43
CA GLU A 354 -6.24 -19.19 -4.51
C GLU A 354 -7.59 -19.85 -4.26
N LYS A 355 -7.92 -20.05 -2.98
CA LYS A 355 -9.19 -20.63 -2.56
C LYS A 355 -9.85 -19.76 -1.49
N TYR A 356 -11.07 -19.31 -1.76
CA TYR A 356 -11.92 -18.69 -0.77
C TYR A 356 -12.60 -19.76 0.09
N LEU A 357 -12.60 -19.54 1.41
CA LEU A 357 -13.17 -20.46 2.42
C LEU A 357 -14.51 -19.92 2.95
N LEU A 358 -15.40 -19.53 2.06
CA LEU A 358 -16.72 -18.98 2.39
C LEU A 358 -17.78 -20.09 2.28
N LYS A 359 -18.79 -20.06 3.19
CA LYS A 359 -19.94 -20.96 3.12
C LYS A 359 -20.81 -20.66 1.90
N GLU A 360 -21.15 -19.38 1.76
CA GLU A 360 -21.84 -18.81 0.60
C GLU A 360 -20.92 -17.78 -0.05
N ARG A 361 -20.68 -17.93 -1.32
CA ARG A 361 -19.71 -17.16 -2.04
C ARG A 361 -20.41 -16.40 -3.16
N PRO A 362 -20.25 -15.05 -3.24
CA PRO A 362 -20.64 -14.31 -4.44
C PRO A 362 -19.93 -14.86 -5.68
N SER A 363 -20.58 -14.81 -6.85
CA SER A 363 -20.06 -15.33 -8.12
C SER A 363 -18.66 -14.81 -8.46
N ASP A 364 -18.35 -13.58 -8.06
CA ASP A 364 -17.07 -12.90 -8.33
C ASP A 364 -15.87 -13.46 -7.53
N PHE A 365 -16.10 -14.34 -6.55
CA PHE A 365 -15.06 -14.94 -5.71
C PHE A 365 -14.79 -16.38 -6.13
N ALA A 366 -14.11 -16.54 -7.26
CA ALA A 366 -13.76 -17.82 -7.83
C ALA A 366 -12.52 -18.45 -7.19
N VAL A 367 -12.43 -19.77 -7.20
CA VAL A 367 -11.17 -20.50 -6.98
C VAL A 367 -10.30 -20.29 -8.22
N LYS A 368 -9.08 -19.76 -8.04
CA LYS A 368 -8.23 -19.34 -9.16
C LYS A 368 -6.88 -20.03 -9.13
N LEU A 369 -6.44 -20.40 -10.32
CA LEU A 369 -5.04 -20.63 -10.63
C LEU A 369 -4.50 -19.36 -11.31
N VAL A 370 -3.41 -18.81 -10.81
CA VAL A 370 -2.85 -17.53 -11.27
C VAL A 370 -1.35 -17.65 -11.49
#